data_47c795e39fa47fec9775b759db36df66
#
_entry.id   47c795e39fa47fec9775b759db36df66
#
_cell.length_a   1.000
_cell.length_b   1.000
_cell.length_c   1.000
_cell.angle_alpha   90.00
_cell.angle_beta   90.00
_cell.angle_gamma   90.00
#
_symmetry.space_group_name_H-M   'P 1'
#
loop_
_entity.id
_entity.type
_entity.pdbx_description
1 polymer ?
#
loop_
_entity_poly.entity_id
_entity_poly.type
_entity_poly.pdbx_seq_one_letter_code
_entity_poly.pdbx_strand_id
1 'polypeptide(L)'
;MIMIKKWSLFFLLFITSVFYMFSKDKQVYLYQVDPLIKVLKERNYFRDETDTIRVARGEVASVQIVVQGLTEIRNMQATVTHISSGLSKLAGATTGWVGYVRVGRSYNPPSKDIIRSVSGYFPDPIIPDSAFSIKPGEIQPLWISIPTDAATVPGLYKGTVEITGEVGKKKKAWYKEFYIRIYPVTLGKSPLYITNWSAHFNPVTLSYLNNNNPVEAYSPLYWELIGIHAKLMASHRQNVHRIYPIWHTLYTYNDGKYTFDFSRFDKEAEIFDAVGALERIEGGHLAWRSGAWDDPFFVEVPLPDNEETAQLRVSPNPKKVENGIRFTLLPVEDERAKNFITQFLPAFKQHLEQRGWLDRYMQHIADEPTAKNASSYVTISNYIHEFLPGVKVLDAVLTSKELAGAIDIWVPVLNVLHNDYAFYQDLKKEGKEIWFYTCVGPRGNYANRFIELPLNQTRYLHWINYKYDATGYLHWGLNYWVEDQLNADASRDRGRLPAGDNCIIYPGYRKLYSSIRFEAMRDGIDDYQLLKMVERKDEKRAKRYADAIIFNFNDYEASVTSFRSVRKQILDFLSQP
;
A
#
# COMPACT_ATOMS: atom_id res chain seq x y z
N MET A 1 -75.92 -2.50 -4.27
CA MET A 1 -74.70 -1.92 -4.79
C MET A 1 -74.12 -0.85 -3.84
N ILE A 2 -74.35 -0.96 -2.53
CA ILE A 2 -73.88 0.03 -1.50
C ILE A 2 -73.03 -0.62 -0.40
N MET A 3 -72.90 -1.94 -0.34
CA MET A 3 -72.11 -2.60 0.71
C MET A 3 -70.64 -2.85 0.38
N ILE A 4 -70.21 -2.74 -0.88
CA ILE A 4 -68.80 -3.03 -1.28
C ILE A 4 -67.90 -1.81 -1.11
N LYS A 5 -68.39 -0.58 -1.07
CA LYS A 5 -67.56 0.65 -0.91
C LYS A 5 -67.08 0.92 0.54
N LYS A 6 -67.76 0.33 1.57
CA LYS A 6 -67.35 0.55 2.97
C LYS A 6 -66.16 -0.32 3.42
N TRP A 7 -65.92 -1.47 2.80
CA TRP A 7 -64.81 -2.37 3.13
C TRP A 7 -63.49 -1.94 2.49
N SER A 8 -63.54 -1.32 1.31
CA SER A 8 -62.32 -0.81 0.64
C SER A 8 -61.71 0.40 1.36
N LEU A 9 -62.56 1.21 2.00
CA LEU A 9 -62.07 2.38 2.76
C LEU A 9 -61.46 1.97 4.11
N PHE A 10 -62.00 0.91 4.75
CA PHE A 10 -61.48 0.39 6.00
C PHE A 10 -60.14 -0.36 5.80
N PHE A 11 -60.00 -1.07 4.68
CA PHE A 11 -58.74 -1.76 4.34
C PHE A 11 -57.64 -0.79 3.95
N LEU A 12 -57.97 0.30 3.23
CA LEU A 12 -57.00 1.35 2.88
C LEU A 12 -56.55 2.16 4.11
N LEU A 13 -57.47 2.44 5.05
CA LEU A 13 -57.13 3.10 6.31
C LEU A 13 -56.31 2.20 7.26
N PHE A 14 -56.53 0.87 7.22
CA PHE A 14 -55.75 -0.07 8.01
C PHE A 14 -54.36 -0.28 7.45
N ILE A 15 -54.19 -0.31 6.11
CA ILE A 15 -52.85 -0.38 5.47
C ILE A 15 -52.09 0.92 5.68
N THR A 16 -52.70 2.08 5.59
CA THR A 16 -52.06 3.35 5.88
C THR A 16 -51.73 3.53 7.36
N SER A 17 -52.56 3.03 8.28
CA SER A 17 -52.28 3.08 9.72
C SER A 17 -51.22 2.06 10.14
N VAL A 18 -51.14 0.89 9.51
CA VAL A 18 -50.06 -0.08 9.75
C VAL A 18 -48.74 0.42 9.18
N PHE A 19 -48.71 1.08 8.02
CA PHE A 19 -47.50 1.76 7.52
C PHE A 19 -47.13 2.96 8.38
N TYR A 20 -48.07 3.68 8.98
CA TYR A 20 -47.78 4.80 9.89
C TYR A 20 -47.36 4.35 11.29
N MET A 21 -47.69 3.14 11.74
CA MET A 21 -47.26 2.60 13.03
C MET A 21 -45.82 2.03 13.01
N PHE A 22 -45.26 1.71 11.84
CA PHE A 22 -43.87 1.25 11.73
C PHE A 22 -42.84 2.37 11.47
N SER A 23 -43.26 3.64 11.41
CA SER A 23 -42.40 4.78 10.99
C SER A 23 -42.20 5.85 12.08
N LYS A 24 -42.41 5.56 13.35
CA LYS A 24 -42.02 6.52 14.41
C LYS A 24 -40.81 6.02 15.17
N ASP A 25 -39.69 6.72 14.96
CA ASP A 25 -38.47 6.91 15.80
C ASP A 25 -37.12 6.39 15.32
N LYS A 26 -36.95 5.71 14.19
CA LYS A 26 -35.60 5.47 13.70
C LYS A 26 -35.16 6.59 12.76
N GLN A 27 -34.44 7.57 13.28
CA GLN A 27 -33.83 8.65 12.50
C GLN A 27 -32.44 8.26 11.97
N VAL A 28 -31.86 7.17 12.49
CA VAL A 28 -30.52 6.70 12.17
C VAL A 28 -30.52 5.18 12.03
N TYR A 29 -29.90 4.69 10.97
CA TYR A 29 -29.74 3.27 10.69
C TYR A 29 -28.25 2.93 10.65
N LEU A 30 -27.89 1.76 11.16
CA LEU A 30 -26.53 1.23 11.17
C LEU A 30 -26.52 -0.11 10.44
N TYR A 31 -25.72 -0.21 9.38
CA TYR A 31 -25.60 -1.42 8.58
C TYR A 31 -24.17 -1.92 8.58
N GLN A 32 -23.97 -3.24 8.68
CA GLN A 32 -22.68 -3.86 8.48
C GLN A 32 -22.50 -4.22 7.00
N VAL A 33 -21.42 -3.74 6.40
CA VAL A 33 -21.07 -3.94 4.99
C VAL A 33 -19.71 -4.62 4.90
N ASP A 34 -19.53 -5.52 3.92
CA ASP A 34 -18.23 -6.17 3.76
C ASP A 34 -17.12 -5.12 3.52
N PRO A 35 -15.98 -5.20 4.23
CA PRO A 35 -14.88 -4.26 4.08
C PRO A 35 -14.30 -4.14 2.67
N LEU A 36 -14.54 -5.11 1.78
CA LEU A 36 -14.14 -5.03 0.37
C LEU A 36 -15.11 -4.22 -0.50
N ILE A 37 -16.23 -3.77 0.06
CA ILE A 37 -17.20 -2.93 -0.65
C ILE A 37 -16.89 -1.45 -0.41
N LYS A 38 -16.63 -0.71 -1.46
CA LYS A 38 -16.51 0.75 -1.40
C LYS A 38 -17.88 1.39 -1.28
N VAL A 39 -18.11 2.07 -0.17
CA VAL A 39 -19.40 2.72 0.14
C VAL A 39 -19.41 4.11 -0.49
N LEU A 40 -20.09 4.27 -1.63
CA LEU A 40 -20.29 5.58 -2.26
C LEU A 40 -21.37 6.38 -1.52
N LYS A 41 -21.25 7.71 -1.48
CA LYS A 41 -22.17 8.61 -0.75
C LYS A 41 -23.62 8.49 -1.20
N GLU A 42 -23.83 8.15 -2.46
CA GLU A 42 -25.15 8.09 -3.10
C GLU A 42 -25.86 6.73 -2.94
N ARG A 43 -25.17 5.72 -2.36
CA ARG A 43 -25.74 4.38 -2.16
C ARG A 43 -26.62 4.35 -0.91
N ASN A 44 -27.79 3.75 -1.03
CA ASN A 44 -28.65 3.47 0.12
C ASN A 44 -28.50 2.01 0.55
N TYR A 45 -28.60 1.77 1.85
CA TYR A 45 -28.58 0.45 2.47
C TYR A 45 -29.92 0.20 3.17
N PHE A 46 -30.38 -1.04 3.13
CA PHE A 46 -31.65 -1.45 3.72
C PHE A 46 -31.49 -2.62 4.71
N ARG A 47 -30.35 -3.29 4.69
CA ARG A 47 -29.99 -4.41 5.56
C ARG A 47 -28.48 -4.56 5.67
N ASP A 48 -28.05 -5.38 6.62
CA ASP A 48 -26.66 -5.84 6.68
C ASP A 48 -26.31 -6.67 5.42
N GLU A 49 -25.14 -6.43 4.83
CA GLU A 49 -24.64 -7.17 3.65
C GLU A 49 -23.63 -8.26 4.04
N THR A 50 -23.16 -8.25 5.29
CA THR A 50 -22.31 -9.30 5.88
C THR A 50 -22.65 -9.50 7.35
N ASP A 51 -22.40 -10.69 7.88
CA ASP A 51 -22.70 -11.05 9.26
C ASP A 51 -21.47 -11.24 10.13
N THR A 52 -20.48 -11.97 9.63
CA THR A 52 -19.31 -12.41 10.41
C THR A 52 -18.03 -12.23 9.62
N ILE A 53 -17.09 -11.48 10.19
CA ILE A 53 -15.73 -11.35 9.66
C ILE A 53 -14.91 -12.56 10.12
N ARG A 54 -14.15 -13.16 9.21
CA ARG A 54 -13.39 -14.39 9.44
C ARG A 54 -11.90 -14.14 9.26
N VAL A 55 -11.11 -14.42 10.30
CA VAL A 55 -9.67 -14.17 10.32
C VAL A 55 -8.89 -15.31 10.97
N ALA A 56 -7.63 -15.48 10.60
CA ALA A 56 -6.64 -16.24 11.34
C ALA A 56 -6.07 -15.40 12.50
N ARG A 57 -5.38 -16.01 13.43
CA ARG A 57 -4.56 -15.33 14.43
C ARG A 57 -3.37 -14.63 13.76
N GLY A 58 -3.06 -13.42 14.17
CA GLY A 58 -2.03 -12.57 13.54
C GLY A 58 -2.55 -11.68 12.42
N GLU A 59 -3.80 -11.85 11.96
CA GLU A 59 -4.46 -10.90 11.05
C GLU A 59 -5.09 -9.72 11.81
N VAL A 60 -5.41 -8.68 11.09
CA VAL A 60 -6.29 -7.60 11.57
C VAL A 60 -7.69 -7.81 11.02
N ALA A 61 -8.67 -8.00 11.89
CA ALA A 61 -10.06 -8.07 11.47
C ALA A 61 -10.58 -6.67 11.14
N SER A 62 -10.97 -6.44 9.89
CA SER A 62 -11.59 -5.19 9.44
C SER A 62 -13.11 -5.33 9.46
N VAL A 63 -13.80 -4.39 10.11
CA VAL A 63 -15.27 -4.30 10.14
C VAL A 63 -15.69 -2.95 9.59
N GLN A 64 -16.67 -2.92 8.69
CA GLN A 64 -17.21 -1.68 8.12
C GLN A 64 -18.67 -1.51 8.53
N ILE A 65 -19.00 -0.39 9.19
CA ILE A 65 -20.35 -0.01 9.61
C ILE A 65 -20.75 1.26 8.87
N VAL A 66 -21.88 1.22 8.18
CA VAL A 66 -22.44 2.39 7.49
C VAL A 66 -23.47 3.06 8.41
N VAL A 67 -23.27 4.35 8.68
CA VAL A 67 -24.25 5.21 9.35
C VAL A 67 -25.07 5.91 8.28
N GLN A 68 -26.39 5.73 8.32
CA GLN A 68 -27.34 6.40 7.44
C GLN A 68 -28.34 7.22 8.27
N GLY A 69 -28.37 8.53 8.06
CA GLY A 69 -29.26 9.44 8.77
C GLY A 69 -30.41 9.91 7.90
N LEU A 70 -31.66 9.80 8.41
CA LEU A 70 -32.81 10.48 7.81
C LEU A 70 -32.94 11.94 8.23
N THR A 71 -32.09 12.38 9.15
CA THR A 71 -31.96 13.74 9.66
C THR A 71 -30.49 14.10 9.75
N GLU A 72 -30.18 15.39 9.90
CA GLU A 72 -28.82 15.83 10.17
C GLU A 72 -28.30 15.24 11.48
N ILE A 73 -27.10 14.68 11.43
CA ILE A 73 -26.36 14.23 12.61
C ILE A 73 -25.03 14.97 12.63
N ARG A 74 -24.77 15.68 13.70
CA ARG A 74 -23.52 16.44 13.87
C ARG A 74 -22.60 15.80 14.90
N ASN A 75 -21.30 16.07 14.77
CA ASN A 75 -20.26 15.68 15.71
C ASN A 75 -20.30 14.20 16.07
N MET A 76 -20.47 13.33 15.07
CA MET A 76 -20.45 11.88 15.25
C MET A 76 -19.08 11.41 15.70
N GLN A 77 -19.05 10.61 16.75
CA GLN A 77 -17.87 9.89 17.24
C GLN A 77 -18.21 8.40 17.36
N ALA A 78 -17.20 7.53 17.29
CA ALA A 78 -17.39 6.10 17.38
C ALA A 78 -16.38 5.49 18.35
N THR A 79 -16.85 4.56 19.18
CA THR A 79 -16.02 3.82 20.14
C THR A 79 -16.43 2.36 20.16
N VAL A 80 -15.47 1.45 20.09
CA VAL A 80 -15.72 0.03 20.34
C VAL A 80 -15.78 -0.18 21.86
N THR A 81 -16.93 -0.59 22.37
CA THR A 81 -17.14 -0.69 23.81
C THR A 81 -16.62 -1.99 24.39
N HIS A 82 -16.78 -3.10 23.67
CA HIS A 82 -16.24 -4.40 24.04
C HIS A 82 -16.17 -5.35 22.85
N ILE A 83 -15.26 -6.32 22.90
CA ILE A 83 -15.20 -7.45 21.97
C ILE A 83 -14.84 -8.68 22.80
N SER A 84 -15.76 -9.66 22.89
CA SER A 84 -15.55 -10.83 23.76
C SER A 84 -16.12 -12.12 23.20
N SER A 85 -15.54 -13.24 23.65
CA SER A 85 -16.01 -14.62 23.46
C SER A 85 -15.84 -15.37 24.78
N GLY A 86 -16.93 -15.58 25.50
CA GLY A 86 -16.87 -16.07 26.89
C GLY A 86 -16.05 -15.14 27.77
N LEU A 87 -15.00 -15.68 28.41
CA LEU A 87 -14.06 -14.91 29.25
C LEU A 87 -12.96 -14.20 28.45
N SER A 88 -12.76 -14.56 27.18
CA SER A 88 -11.71 -13.97 26.33
C SER A 88 -12.15 -12.62 25.78
N LYS A 89 -11.24 -11.65 25.81
CA LYS A 89 -11.47 -10.28 25.30
C LYS A 89 -10.42 -9.93 24.26
N LEU A 90 -10.80 -9.13 23.24
CA LEU A 90 -9.86 -8.49 22.33
C LEU A 90 -9.68 -7.02 22.74
N ALA A 91 -8.43 -6.57 22.67
CA ALA A 91 -8.04 -5.19 22.94
C ALA A 91 -7.42 -4.56 21.66
N GLY A 92 -7.13 -3.24 21.72
CA GLY A 92 -6.43 -2.55 20.65
C GLY A 92 -7.28 -2.26 19.40
N ALA A 93 -8.61 -2.41 19.49
CA ALA A 93 -9.50 -1.99 18.41
C ALA A 93 -9.40 -0.48 18.20
N THR A 94 -9.27 -0.07 16.94
CA THR A 94 -9.26 1.34 16.53
C THR A 94 -10.43 1.63 15.60
N THR A 95 -10.92 2.87 15.62
CA THR A 95 -11.99 3.34 14.74
C THR A 95 -11.52 4.51 13.91
N GLY A 96 -12.04 4.63 12.68
CA GLY A 96 -11.79 5.78 11.82
C GLY A 96 -12.93 5.97 10.82
N TRP A 97 -13.33 7.19 10.58
CA TRP A 97 -14.31 7.51 9.54
C TRP A 97 -13.65 7.42 8.17
N VAL A 98 -14.31 6.75 7.22
CA VAL A 98 -13.80 6.70 5.85
C VAL A 98 -14.10 8.02 5.16
N GLY A 99 -13.06 8.79 4.90
CA GLY A 99 -13.14 10.04 4.14
C GLY A 99 -13.35 9.80 2.65
N TYR A 100 -13.75 10.85 1.96
CA TYR A 100 -13.99 10.82 0.52
C TYR A 100 -13.04 11.76 -0.20
N VAL A 101 -12.37 11.27 -1.23
CA VAL A 101 -11.50 12.06 -2.10
C VAL A 101 -12.15 12.30 -3.44
N ARG A 102 -11.91 13.48 -4.02
CA ARG A 102 -12.43 13.82 -5.33
C ARG A 102 -11.60 13.13 -6.41
N VAL A 103 -12.27 12.49 -7.37
CA VAL A 103 -11.69 12.02 -8.63
C VAL A 103 -12.28 12.86 -9.74
N GLY A 104 -11.53 13.81 -10.27
CA GLY A 104 -11.99 14.76 -11.29
C GLY A 104 -12.01 14.17 -12.68
N ARG A 105 -11.20 13.15 -12.94
CA ARG A 105 -11.12 12.47 -14.23
C ARG A 105 -10.80 10.99 -14.06
N SER A 106 -11.67 10.17 -14.63
CA SER A 106 -11.46 8.71 -14.66
C SER A 106 -10.30 8.34 -15.58
N TYR A 107 -9.57 7.28 -15.24
CA TYR A 107 -8.49 6.76 -16.06
C TYR A 107 -9.02 6.04 -17.32
N ASN A 108 -8.18 5.95 -18.35
CA ASN A 108 -8.54 5.32 -19.62
C ASN A 108 -7.39 4.41 -20.12
N PRO A 109 -7.68 3.19 -20.63
CA PRO A 109 -8.98 2.52 -20.65
C PRO A 109 -9.42 2.08 -19.25
N PRO A 110 -10.73 2.13 -18.93
CA PRO A 110 -11.26 1.67 -17.64
C PRO A 110 -11.26 0.14 -17.55
N SER A 111 -11.30 -0.39 -16.32
CA SER A 111 -11.59 -1.80 -16.07
C SER A 111 -13.08 -2.10 -16.33
N LYS A 112 -13.41 -3.35 -16.72
CA LYS A 112 -14.79 -3.84 -16.77
C LYS A 112 -15.49 -3.77 -15.41
N ASP A 113 -14.72 -3.84 -14.31
CA ASP A 113 -15.20 -3.86 -12.93
C ASP A 113 -15.11 -2.49 -12.24
N ILE A 114 -14.85 -1.41 -12.99
CA ILE A 114 -14.77 -0.06 -12.41
C ILE A 114 -16.05 0.28 -11.65
N ILE A 115 -15.91 0.80 -10.42
CA ILE A 115 -17.06 1.08 -9.55
C ILE A 115 -17.94 2.19 -10.14
N ARG A 116 -17.31 3.23 -10.71
CA ARG A 116 -17.97 4.34 -11.38
C ARG A 116 -17.00 4.96 -12.39
N SER A 117 -17.47 5.18 -13.61
CA SER A 117 -16.68 5.69 -14.73
C SER A 117 -16.75 7.23 -14.91
N VAL A 118 -17.43 7.92 -14.00
CA VAL A 118 -17.59 9.37 -14.03
C VAL A 118 -16.93 10.02 -12.81
N SER A 119 -16.56 11.29 -12.94
CA SER A 119 -16.01 12.08 -11.85
C SER A 119 -16.93 12.09 -10.61
N GLY A 120 -16.34 12.21 -9.44
CA GLY A 120 -17.09 12.26 -8.18
C GLY A 120 -16.23 11.99 -6.96
N TYR A 121 -16.88 11.73 -5.84
CA TYR A 121 -16.22 11.44 -4.58
C TYR A 121 -16.19 9.93 -4.35
N PHE A 122 -15.01 9.43 -3.99
CA PHE A 122 -14.76 8.02 -3.70
C PHE A 122 -14.23 7.86 -2.27
N PRO A 123 -14.65 6.80 -1.54
CA PRO A 123 -14.12 6.51 -0.22
C PRO A 123 -12.68 6.01 -0.34
N ASP A 124 -11.76 6.55 0.52
CA ASP A 124 -10.40 6.04 0.55
C ASP A 124 -9.69 6.25 1.90
N PRO A 125 -9.39 7.49 2.41
CA PRO A 125 -8.66 7.65 3.67
C PRO A 125 -9.49 7.19 4.87
N ILE A 126 -8.86 6.54 5.83
CA ILE A 126 -9.44 6.22 7.14
C ILE A 126 -8.93 7.28 8.12
N ILE A 127 -9.82 8.14 8.61
CA ILE A 127 -9.49 9.29 9.45
C ILE A 127 -9.92 8.98 10.89
N PRO A 128 -8.98 8.62 11.78
CA PRO A 128 -9.26 8.39 13.19
C PRO A 128 -9.48 9.73 13.93
N ASP A 129 -10.04 9.64 15.14
CA ASP A 129 -10.16 10.74 16.12
C ASP A 129 -10.81 12.02 15.59
N SER A 130 -11.61 11.93 14.54
CA SER A 130 -12.32 13.06 13.95
C SER A 130 -13.82 12.96 14.21
N ALA A 131 -14.47 14.09 14.46
CA ALA A 131 -15.92 14.16 14.48
C ALA A 131 -16.44 14.41 13.07
N PHE A 132 -17.36 13.57 12.61
CA PHE A 132 -18.00 13.72 11.31
C PHE A 132 -19.45 14.17 11.45
N SER A 133 -19.99 14.79 10.40
CA SER A 133 -21.38 15.18 10.32
C SER A 133 -21.96 14.75 9.00
N ILE A 134 -23.21 14.32 8.98
CA ILE A 134 -23.96 13.98 7.78
C ILE A 134 -25.25 14.76 7.69
N LYS A 135 -25.65 15.11 6.48
CA LYS A 135 -26.95 15.74 6.18
C LYS A 135 -28.04 14.68 6.07
N PRO A 136 -29.31 15.09 6.06
CA PRO A 136 -30.42 14.17 5.83
C PRO A 136 -30.25 13.39 4.51
N GLY A 137 -30.33 12.05 4.58
CA GLY A 137 -30.16 11.14 3.45
C GLY A 137 -28.72 10.80 3.10
N GLU A 138 -27.72 11.45 3.71
CA GLU A 138 -26.31 11.08 3.53
C GLU A 138 -25.93 9.86 4.35
N ILE A 139 -24.89 9.17 3.90
CA ILE A 139 -24.28 8.03 4.58
C ILE A 139 -22.81 8.30 4.90
N GLN A 140 -22.32 7.67 5.96
CA GLN A 140 -20.92 7.74 6.36
C GLN A 140 -20.43 6.36 6.80
N PRO A 141 -19.42 5.78 6.13
CA PRO A 141 -18.82 4.54 6.59
C PRO A 141 -17.83 4.79 7.73
N LEU A 142 -17.89 3.91 8.70
CA LEU A 142 -16.96 3.77 9.81
C LEU A 142 -16.13 2.51 9.59
N TRP A 143 -14.84 2.61 9.70
CA TRP A 143 -13.89 1.50 9.66
C TRP A 143 -13.44 1.16 11.07
N ILE A 144 -13.42 -0.13 11.41
CA ILE A 144 -12.95 -0.64 12.68
C ILE A 144 -11.86 -1.67 12.38
N SER A 145 -10.65 -1.45 12.90
CA SER A 145 -9.54 -2.38 12.81
C SER A 145 -9.30 -3.05 14.15
N ILE A 146 -9.29 -4.38 14.17
CA ILE A 146 -9.16 -5.18 15.40
C ILE A 146 -7.97 -6.12 15.21
N PRO A 147 -6.80 -5.80 15.80
CA PRO A 147 -5.63 -6.65 15.68
C PRO A 147 -5.81 -7.96 16.46
N THR A 148 -5.29 -9.03 15.91
CA THR A 148 -5.13 -10.31 16.60
C THR A 148 -3.66 -10.74 16.59
N ASP A 149 -3.28 -11.61 17.48
CA ASP A 149 -1.93 -12.13 17.61
C ASP A 149 -1.91 -13.66 17.81
N ALA A 150 -0.74 -14.24 17.94
CA ALA A 150 -0.57 -15.68 18.13
C ALA A 150 -1.19 -16.20 19.45
N ALA A 151 -1.31 -15.33 20.47
CA ALA A 151 -1.89 -15.67 21.76
C ALA A 151 -3.42 -15.54 21.80
N THR A 152 -4.01 -14.93 20.77
CA THR A 152 -5.46 -14.73 20.68
C THR A 152 -6.20 -16.06 20.68
N VAL A 153 -7.15 -16.23 21.59
CA VAL A 153 -7.95 -17.46 21.72
C VAL A 153 -8.88 -17.60 20.52
N PRO A 154 -8.87 -18.72 19.79
CA PRO A 154 -9.81 -18.96 18.70
C PRO A 154 -11.27 -19.02 19.20
N GLY A 155 -12.21 -18.49 18.42
CA GLY A 155 -13.61 -18.48 18.82
C GLY A 155 -14.46 -17.51 18.00
N LEU A 156 -15.75 -17.46 18.33
CA LEU A 156 -16.67 -16.45 17.81
C LEU A 156 -16.76 -15.31 18.82
N TYR A 157 -16.25 -14.16 18.46
CA TYR A 157 -16.30 -12.94 19.25
C TYR A 157 -17.46 -12.07 18.84
N LYS A 158 -18.16 -11.53 19.83
CA LYS A 158 -19.18 -10.50 19.66
C LYS A 158 -18.59 -9.15 20.07
N GLY A 159 -18.64 -8.18 19.19
CA GLY A 159 -18.25 -6.80 19.44
C GLY A 159 -19.46 -5.86 19.40
N THR A 160 -19.34 -4.72 20.05
CA THR A 160 -20.32 -3.63 19.98
C THR A 160 -19.57 -2.32 19.73
N VAL A 161 -20.04 -1.57 18.74
CA VAL A 161 -19.61 -0.19 18.52
C VAL A 161 -20.74 0.74 18.95
N GLU A 162 -20.38 1.74 19.74
CA GLU A 162 -21.23 2.87 20.08
C GLU A 162 -20.89 4.02 19.14
N ILE A 163 -21.91 4.62 18.55
CA ILE A 163 -21.80 5.83 17.74
C ILE A 163 -22.62 6.90 18.46
N THR A 164 -21.97 7.98 18.86
CA THR A 164 -22.61 9.15 19.47
C THR A 164 -22.69 10.28 18.46
N GLY A 165 -23.63 11.20 18.65
CA GLY A 165 -23.78 12.39 17.80
C GLY A 165 -24.90 13.29 18.27
N GLU A 166 -25.09 14.41 17.61
CA GLU A 166 -26.11 15.40 17.92
C GLU A 166 -27.21 15.42 16.85
N VAL A 167 -28.46 15.24 17.28
CA VAL A 167 -29.66 15.44 16.45
C VAL A 167 -30.44 16.63 16.99
N GLY A 168 -30.46 17.72 16.22
CA GLY A 168 -30.94 19.01 16.69
C GLY A 168 -30.03 19.50 17.85
N LYS A 169 -30.64 19.67 19.05
CA LYS A 169 -29.91 20.07 20.28
C LYS A 169 -29.64 18.90 21.25
N LYS A 170 -29.99 17.67 20.86
CA LYS A 170 -29.92 16.50 21.75
C LYS A 170 -28.75 15.61 21.37
N LYS A 171 -27.90 15.26 22.32
CA LYS A 171 -26.94 14.18 22.19
C LYS A 171 -27.68 12.83 22.18
N LYS A 172 -27.31 11.95 21.27
CA LYS A 172 -27.85 10.60 21.14
C LYS A 172 -26.71 9.59 20.97
N ALA A 173 -26.98 8.34 21.31
CA ALA A 173 -26.10 7.21 21.08
C ALA A 173 -26.85 6.10 20.34
N TRP A 174 -26.17 5.44 19.43
CA TRP A 174 -26.65 4.30 18.69
C TRP A 174 -25.62 3.17 18.79
N TYR A 175 -26.08 1.93 18.81
CA TYR A 175 -25.25 0.76 19.02
C TYR A 175 -25.40 -0.21 17.85
N LYS A 176 -24.28 -0.78 17.39
CA LYS A 176 -24.26 -1.85 16.40
C LYS A 176 -23.42 -3.00 16.90
N GLU A 177 -24.00 -4.19 16.92
CA GLU A 177 -23.29 -5.44 17.17
C GLU A 177 -22.66 -5.96 15.88
N PHE A 178 -21.49 -6.58 16.01
CA PHE A 178 -20.79 -7.27 14.93
C PHE A 178 -20.10 -8.53 15.45
N TYR A 179 -19.77 -9.46 14.54
CA TYR A 179 -19.20 -10.74 14.90
C TYR A 179 -17.89 -10.98 14.15
N ILE A 180 -16.91 -11.58 14.86
CA ILE A 180 -15.61 -11.97 14.34
C ILE A 180 -15.36 -13.42 14.69
N ARG A 181 -15.11 -14.28 13.70
CA ARG A 181 -14.64 -15.64 13.89
C ARG A 181 -13.14 -15.68 13.74
N ILE A 182 -12.44 -15.99 14.83
CA ILE A 182 -11.00 -16.22 14.85
C ILE A 182 -10.74 -17.72 14.76
N TYR A 183 -9.97 -18.11 13.74
CA TYR A 183 -9.63 -19.50 13.46
C TYR A 183 -8.36 -19.92 14.22
N PRO A 184 -8.19 -21.24 14.57
CA PRO A 184 -6.98 -21.77 15.21
C PRO A 184 -5.82 -21.93 14.21
N VAL A 185 -5.66 -20.97 13.31
CA VAL A 185 -4.59 -20.84 12.32
C VAL A 185 -3.77 -19.62 12.70
N THR A 186 -2.46 -19.72 12.76
CA THR A 186 -1.61 -18.60 13.16
C THR A 186 -0.73 -18.18 11.97
N LEU A 187 -0.85 -16.94 11.57
CA LEU A 187 0.09 -16.33 10.64
C LEU A 187 1.42 -16.04 11.34
N GLY A 188 2.49 -16.34 10.66
CA GLY A 188 3.84 -15.95 11.04
C GLY A 188 4.33 -14.76 10.21
N LYS A 189 5.63 -14.75 9.93
CA LYS A 189 6.26 -13.80 9.05
C LYS A 189 5.91 -14.13 7.59
N SER A 190 5.51 -13.13 6.80
CA SER A 190 5.19 -13.35 5.40
C SER A 190 6.45 -13.62 4.59
N PRO A 191 6.49 -14.65 3.73
CA PRO A 191 7.62 -14.88 2.84
C PRO A 191 7.59 -14.01 1.57
N LEU A 192 6.59 -13.14 1.41
CA LEU A 192 6.45 -12.23 0.28
C LEU A 192 7.18 -10.92 0.57
N TYR A 193 8.04 -10.47 -0.32
CA TYR A 193 8.73 -9.20 -0.22
C TYR A 193 7.86 -8.07 -0.75
N ILE A 194 7.66 -7.04 0.05
CA ILE A 194 6.78 -5.91 -0.29
C ILE A 194 7.52 -4.60 -0.11
N THR A 195 7.64 -3.85 -1.19
CA THR A 195 8.16 -2.48 -1.17
C THR A 195 7.16 -1.50 -1.78
N ASN A 196 6.81 -0.46 -1.03
CA ASN A 196 6.14 0.73 -1.54
C ASN A 196 7.09 1.91 -1.33
N TRP A 197 7.51 2.52 -2.42
CA TRP A 197 8.49 3.59 -2.34
C TRP A 197 7.89 4.86 -1.74
N SER A 198 8.56 5.36 -0.71
CA SER A 198 8.29 6.70 -0.18
C SER A 198 8.81 7.77 -1.14
N ALA A 199 8.32 9.00 -1.00
CA ALA A 199 8.81 10.19 -1.70
C ALA A 199 10.20 10.62 -1.16
N HIS A 200 11.13 9.67 -1.06
CA HIS A 200 12.53 9.82 -0.59
C HIS A 200 12.67 10.49 0.79
N PHE A 201 11.59 10.53 1.58
CA PHE A 201 11.52 11.27 2.84
C PHE A 201 12.10 12.69 2.74
N ASN A 202 11.86 13.36 1.62
CA ASN A 202 12.34 14.73 1.48
C ASN A 202 11.61 15.67 2.45
N PRO A 203 12.29 16.76 2.88
CA PRO A 203 11.72 17.69 3.84
C PRO A 203 10.37 18.31 3.43
N VAL A 204 10.12 18.50 2.12
CA VAL A 204 8.84 19.02 1.61
C VAL A 204 7.71 18.03 1.87
N THR A 205 7.89 16.75 1.54
CA THR A 205 6.89 15.70 1.83
C THR A 205 6.65 15.57 3.33
N LEU A 206 7.70 15.62 4.14
CA LEU A 206 7.58 15.55 5.60
C LEU A 206 6.92 16.78 6.21
N SER A 207 7.03 17.96 5.57
CA SER A 207 6.37 19.18 6.05
C SER A 207 4.83 19.02 6.10
N TYR A 208 4.23 18.21 5.22
CA TYR A 208 2.79 17.93 5.25
C TYR A 208 2.35 17.24 6.56
N LEU A 209 3.27 16.52 7.23
CA LEU A 209 3.03 15.97 8.57
C LEU A 209 3.28 16.98 9.69
N ASN A 210 3.76 18.18 9.37
CA ASN A 210 4.06 19.25 10.30
C ASN A 210 3.23 20.52 10.02
N ASN A 211 1.98 20.37 9.55
CA ASN A 211 1.09 21.47 9.17
C ASN A 211 1.74 22.42 8.16
N ASN A 212 2.43 21.91 7.16
CA ASN A 212 3.21 22.62 6.16
C ASN A 212 4.38 23.47 6.72
N ASN A 213 4.72 23.32 7.99
CA ASN A 213 5.94 23.94 8.52
C ASN A 213 7.17 23.18 8.04
N PRO A 214 8.28 23.88 7.74
CA PRO A 214 9.50 23.25 7.29
C PRO A 214 10.00 22.17 8.26
N VAL A 215 10.55 21.11 7.69
CA VAL A 215 11.26 20.06 8.43
C VAL A 215 12.70 20.09 7.97
N GLU A 216 13.63 20.31 8.89
CA GLU A 216 15.05 20.25 8.59
C GLU A 216 15.50 18.80 8.41
N ALA A 217 16.21 18.51 7.32
CA ALA A 217 16.72 17.18 7.04
C ALA A 217 17.65 16.67 8.17
N TYR A 218 17.44 15.42 8.57
CA TYR A 218 18.19 14.74 9.64
C TYR A 218 18.06 15.33 11.05
N SER A 219 17.16 16.30 11.25
CA SER A 219 16.81 16.80 12.58
C SER A 219 16.09 15.72 13.42
N PRO A 220 15.96 15.90 14.74
CA PRO A 220 15.18 14.99 15.58
C PRO A 220 13.75 14.79 15.06
N LEU A 221 13.09 15.88 14.60
CA LEU A 221 11.74 15.83 14.01
C LEU A 221 11.72 15.01 12.72
N TYR A 222 12.70 15.17 11.85
CA TYR A 222 12.84 14.38 10.62
C TYR A 222 12.83 12.87 10.92
N TRP A 223 13.66 12.43 11.87
CA TRP A 223 13.72 11.02 12.26
C TRP A 223 12.47 10.52 12.97
N GLU A 224 11.81 11.37 13.77
CA GLU A 224 10.51 11.05 14.37
C GLU A 224 9.46 10.75 13.28
N LEU A 225 9.37 11.62 12.26
CA LEU A 225 8.41 11.47 11.17
C LEU A 225 8.69 10.22 10.32
N ILE A 226 9.96 9.88 10.08
CA ILE A 226 10.34 8.61 9.45
C ILE A 226 9.92 7.42 10.31
N GLY A 227 10.09 7.50 11.63
CA GLY A 227 9.63 6.45 12.55
C GLY A 227 8.12 6.22 12.52
N ILE A 228 7.32 7.27 12.28
CA ILE A 228 5.87 7.14 12.07
C ILE A 228 5.56 6.37 10.79
N HIS A 229 6.29 6.63 9.70
CA HIS A 229 6.16 5.87 8.45
C HIS A 229 6.53 4.40 8.65
N ALA A 230 7.68 4.14 9.27
CA ALA A 230 8.16 2.78 9.51
C ALA A 230 7.14 1.93 10.30
N LYS A 231 6.54 2.49 11.35
CA LYS A 231 5.50 1.82 12.14
C LYS A 231 4.25 1.48 11.31
N LEU A 232 3.76 2.43 10.49
CA LEU A 232 2.60 2.19 9.64
C LEU A 232 2.92 1.15 8.56
N MET A 233 4.09 1.23 7.93
CA MET A 233 4.53 0.26 6.92
C MET A 233 4.63 -1.15 7.52
N ALA A 234 5.27 -1.32 8.68
CA ALA A 234 5.35 -2.60 9.39
C ALA A 234 3.97 -3.20 9.70
N SER A 235 3.04 -2.37 10.20
CA SER A 235 1.67 -2.81 10.51
C SER A 235 0.88 -3.26 9.28
N HIS A 236 1.33 -2.86 8.07
CA HIS A 236 0.78 -3.26 6.78
C HIS A 236 1.66 -4.24 6.01
N ARG A 237 2.50 -5.01 6.70
CA ARG A 237 3.34 -6.09 6.15
C ARG A 237 4.42 -5.63 5.17
N GLN A 238 4.77 -4.34 5.15
CA GLN A 238 5.91 -3.88 4.39
C GLN A 238 7.18 -4.37 5.07
N ASN A 239 8.05 -5.05 4.32
CA ASN A 239 9.25 -5.69 4.85
C ASN A 239 10.51 -5.41 4.01
N VAL A 240 10.37 -4.57 3.00
CA VAL A 240 11.47 -4.05 2.20
C VAL A 240 11.39 -2.53 2.22
N HIS A 241 12.53 -1.87 2.46
CA HIS A 241 12.59 -0.43 2.49
C HIS A 241 13.76 0.09 1.65
N ARG A 242 13.49 1.13 0.84
CA ARG A 242 14.46 1.74 -0.07
C ARG A 242 15.19 2.89 0.60
N ILE A 243 16.51 2.75 0.72
CA ILE A 243 17.43 3.76 1.26
C ILE A 243 18.44 4.12 0.18
N TYR A 244 18.68 5.41 -0.05
CA TYR A 244 19.63 5.89 -1.05
C TYR A 244 21.03 5.98 -0.46
N PRO A 245 21.96 5.04 -0.74
CA PRO A 245 23.27 5.02 -0.08
C PRO A 245 24.08 6.28 -0.41
N ILE A 246 24.05 6.77 -1.66
CA ILE A 246 24.79 7.97 -2.04
C ILE A 246 24.23 9.21 -1.32
N TRP A 247 22.90 9.34 -1.19
CA TRP A 247 22.28 10.53 -0.57
C TRP A 247 22.43 10.60 0.94
N HIS A 248 22.55 9.45 1.59
CA HIS A 248 22.67 9.34 3.05
C HIS A 248 24.12 9.20 3.53
N THR A 249 25.09 9.27 2.62
CA THR A 249 26.51 9.30 2.98
C THR A 249 27.01 10.74 3.12
N LEU A 250 27.79 11.00 4.16
CA LEU A 250 28.57 12.22 4.26
C LEU A 250 29.96 11.97 3.65
N TYR A 251 30.42 12.90 2.86
CA TYR A 251 31.66 12.79 2.11
C TYR A 251 32.66 13.82 2.54
N THR A 252 33.96 13.41 2.59
CA THR A 252 35.08 14.33 2.40
C THR A 252 35.84 13.90 1.17
N TYR A 253 36.42 14.86 0.47
CA TYR A 253 37.23 14.62 -0.72
C TYR A 253 38.50 15.42 -0.66
N ASN A 254 39.63 14.75 -0.86
CA ASN A 254 40.94 15.38 -0.91
C ASN A 254 41.81 14.66 -1.94
N ASP A 255 42.22 15.39 -2.96
CA ASP A 255 43.16 14.91 -3.99
C ASP A 255 42.81 13.52 -4.56
N GLY A 256 41.57 13.37 -5.04
CA GLY A 256 41.06 12.13 -5.63
C GLY A 256 40.64 11.06 -4.64
N LYS A 257 40.82 11.27 -3.34
CA LYS A 257 40.48 10.31 -2.28
C LYS A 257 39.22 10.72 -1.55
N TYR A 258 38.30 9.75 -1.37
CA TYR A 258 37.08 9.90 -0.58
C TYR A 258 37.21 9.31 0.81
N THR A 259 36.54 9.90 1.78
CA THR A 259 36.12 9.22 3.00
C THR A 259 34.61 9.25 3.12
N PHE A 260 34.03 8.25 3.76
CA PHE A 260 32.61 8.01 3.80
C PHE A 260 32.13 7.87 5.24
N ASP A 261 31.06 8.59 5.61
CA ASP A 261 30.33 8.38 6.85
C ASP A 261 28.91 7.94 6.53
N PHE A 262 28.58 6.70 6.86
CA PHE A 262 27.29 6.06 6.59
C PHE A 262 26.28 6.20 7.74
N SER A 263 26.55 7.01 8.73
CA SER A 263 25.72 7.13 9.95
C SER A 263 24.25 7.47 9.68
N ARG A 264 23.96 8.24 8.63
CA ARG A 264 22.59 8.58 8.23
C ARG A 264 21.86 7.40 7.58
N PHE A 265 22.57 6.61 6.76
CA PHE A 265 22.07 5.36 6.20
C PHE A 265 21.73 4.39 7.32
N ASP A 266 22.64 4.23 8.27
CA ASP A 266 22.44 3.38 9.45
C ASP A 266 21.22 3.80 10.23
N LYS A 267 21.07 5.09 10.50
CA LYS A 267 19.96 5.60 11.29
C LYS A 267 18.60 5.30 10.66
N GLU A 268 18.48 5.43 9.34
CA GLU A 268 17.23 5.10 8.64
C GLU A 268 16.98 3.59 8.66
N ALA A 269 18.00 2.78 8.36
CA ALA A 269 17.91 1.33 8.40
C ALA A 269 17.49 0.82 9.80
N GLU A 270 18.12 1.33 10.87
CA GLU A 270 17.80 0.98 12.26
C GLU A 270 16.35 1.30 12.63
N ILE A 271 15.79 2.43 12.16
CA ILE A 271 14.40 2.82 12.42
C ILE A 271 13.44 1.79 11.82
N PHE A 272 13.67 1.32 10.59
CA PHE A 272 12.84 0.32 9.94
C PHE A 272 13.05 -1.09 10.49
N ASP A 273 14.30 -1.45 10.82
CA ASP A 273 14.64 -2.74 11.41
C ASP A 273 14.01 -2.92 12.80
N ALA A 274 14.03 -1.88 13.61
CA ALA A 274 13.45 -1.89 14.97
C ALA A 274 11.94 -2.20 15.01
N VAL A 275 11.23 -1.97 13.92
CA VAL A 275 9.79 -2.26 13.81
C VAL A 275 9.49 -3.50 12.96
N GLY A 276 10.52 -4.21 12.45
CA GLY A 276 10.37 -5.39 11.62
C GLY A 276 9.97 -5.10 10.15
N ALA A 277 10.22 -3.89 9.65
CA ALA A 277 9.92 -3.46 8.28
C ALA A 277 11.15 -3.52 7.36
N LEU A 278 12.21 -4.22 7.73
CA LEU A 278 13.48 -4.26 7.00
C LEU A 278 14.05 -5.68 6.88
N GLU A 279 13.32 -6.59 6.23
CA GLU A 279 13.87 -7.93 5.90
C GLU A 279 14.89 -7.87 4.79
N ARG A 280 14.67 -6.96 3.82
CA ARG A 280 15.63 -6.59 2.80
C ARG A 280 15.82 -5.08 2.80
N ILE A 281 17.04 -4.65 2.55
CA ILE A 281 17.42 -3.26 2.36
C ILE A 281 17.52 -3.04 0.85
N GLU A 282 16.69 -2.17 0.33
CA GLU A 282 16.65 -1.82 -1.09
C GLU A 282 17.48 -0.56 -1.31
N GLY A 283 18.69 -0.70 -1.88
CA GLY A 283 19.53 0.43 -2.25
C GLY A 283 18.89 1.25 -3.35
N GLY A 284 18.74 2.56 -3.16
CA GLY A 284 18.21 3.46 -4.18
C GLY A 284 19.12 3.55 -5.41
N HIS A 285 18.59 4.13 -6.49
CA HIS A 285 19.29 4.22 -7.78
C HIS A 285 20.68 4.85 -7.65
N LEU A 286 21.66 4.26 -8.32
CA LEU A 286 23.04 4.77 -8.42
C LEU A 286 23.23 5.66 -9.65
N ALA A 287 22.33 5.54 -10.63
CA ALA A 287 22.43 6.25 -11.89
C ALA A 287 21.06 6.78 -12.34
N TRP A 288 21.12 7.80 -13.17
CA TRP A 288 19.96 8.52 -13.69
C TRP A 288 20.13 8.79 -15.18
N ARG A 289 19.04 8.89 -15.92
CA ARG A 289 19.10 9.23 -17.35
C ARG A 289 19.80 10.58 -17.58
N SER A 290 20.68 10.62 -18.57
CA SER A 290 21.38 11.86 -18.94
C SER A 290 20.46 12.91 -19.60
N GLY A 291 19.24 12.55 -20.00
CA GLY A 291 18.28 13.44 -20.65
C GLY A 291 16.92 12.80 -20.85
N ALA A 292 16.59 12.45 -22.08
CA ALA A 292 15.34 11.82 -22.47
C ALA A 292 15.23 10.37 -21.97
N TRP A 293 14.06 9.76 -22.15
CA TRP A 293 13.75 8.43 -21.64
C TRP A 293 14.71 7.32 -22.11
N ASP A 294 15.16 7.41 -23.35
CA ASP A 294 16.06 6.43 -23.98
C ASP A 294 17.56 6.79 -23.91
N ASP A 295 17.89 7.92 -23.27
CA ASP A 295 19.27 8.36 -23.14
C ASP A 295 20.07 7.48 -22.16
N PRO A 296 21.40 7.40 -22.32
CA PRO A 296 22.26 6.65 -21.43
C PRO A 296 22.14 7.03 -19.97
N PHE A 297 22.38 6.08 -19.08
CA PHE A 297 22.49 6.32 -17.66
C PHE A 297 23.84 6.90 -17.28
N PHE A 298 23.80 7.96 -16.49
CA PHE A 298 24.95 8.60 -15.87
C PHE A 298 24.95 8.28 -14.38
N VAL A 299 26.12 7.96 -13.85
CA VAL A 299 26.32 7.66 -12.43
C VAL A 299 26.28 8.95 -11.63
N GLU A 300 25.68 8.89 -10.45
CA GLU A 300 25.70 9.99 -9.49
C GLU A 300 27.07 10.02 -8.77
N VAL A 301 27.77 11.16 -8.87
CA VAL A 301 29.12 11.34 -8.35
C VAL A 301 29.17 12.58 -7.45
N PRO A 302 29.54 12.44 -6.16
CA PRO A 302 29.79 13.55 -5.27
C PRO A 302 31.18 14.11 -5.55
N LEU A 303 31.29 15.39 -5.96
CA LEU A 303 32.53 16.08 -6.28
C LEU A 303 32.63 17.38 -5.47
N PRO A 304 33.85 17.94 -5.28
CA PRO A 304 34.00 19.26 -4.68
C PRO A 304 33.21 20.32 -5.42
N ASP A 305 32.51 21.19 -4.70
CA ASP A 305 31.75 22.30 -5.27
C ASP A 305 32.67 23.43 -5.69
N ASN A 306 32.90 23.58 -6.98
CA ASN A 306 33.76 24.61 -7.59
C ASN A 306 33.21 25.01 -8.97
N GLU A 307 33.90 25.95 -9.65
CA GLU A 307 33.48 26.46 -10.95
C GLU A 307 33.43 25.37 -12.04
N GLU A 308 34.30 24.39 -12.01
CA GLU A 308 34.33 23.28 -12.97
C GLU A 308 33.11 22.37 -12.75
N THR A 309 32.89 21.94 -11.52
CA THR A 309 31.78 21.01 -11.19
C THR A 309 30.41 21.68 -11.27
N ALA A 310 30.34 23.01 -11.11
CA ALA A 310 29.11 23.79 -11.30
C ALA A 310 28.57 23.75 -12.75
N GLN A 311 29.42 23.44 -13.72
CA GLN A 311 29.03 23.27 -15.14
C GLN A 311 28.50 21.86 -15.45
N LEU A 312 28.71 20.91 -14.55
CA LEU A 312 28.25 19.53 -14.73
C LEU A 312 26.77 19.39 -14.51
N ARG A 313 26.18 18.34 -15.08
CA ARG A 313 24.77 18.02 -14.87
C ARG A 313 24.51 17.73 -13.41
N VAL A 314 23.52 18.43 -12.85
CA VAL A 314 23.13 18.25 -11.44
C VAL A 314 22.32 16.97 -11.27
N SER A 315 22.62 16.22 -10.23
CA SER A 315 21.86 15.06 -9.79
C SER A 315 20.44 15.44 -9.32
N PRO A 316 19.46 14.52 -9.37
CA PRO A 316 18.16 14.70 -8.74
C PRO A 316 18.21 14.68 -7.20
N ASN A 317 19.39 14.48 -6.58
CA ASN A 317 19.55 14.56 -5.13
C ASN A 317 18.96 15.88 -4.59
N PRO A 318 18.03 15.83 -3.62
CA PRO A 318 17.37 17.03 -3.10
C PRO A 318 18.33 18.09 -2.54
N LYS A 319 19.50 17.68 -2.05
CA LYS A 319 20.48 18.59 -1.46
C LYS A 319 21.36 19.30 -2.47
N LYS A 320 21.56 18.70 -3.65
CA LYS A 320 22.43 19.20 -4.73
C LYS A 320 23.88 19.52 -4.31
N VAL A 321 24.07 20.29 -3.24
CA VAL A 321 25.35 20.61 -2.60
C VAL A 321 25.22 20.45 -1.09
N GLU A 322 26.17 19.77 -0.47
CA GLU A 322 26.27 19.62 0.99
C GLU A 322 27.73 19.58 1.44
N ASN A 323 28.11 20.38 2.42
CA ASN A 323 29.46 20.45 2.99
C ASN A 323 30.54 20.63 1.93
N GLY A 324 30.31 21.49 0.91
CA GLY A 324 31.26 21.71 -0.17
C GLY A 324 31.35 20.57 -1.19
N ILE A 325 30.46 19.59 -1.13
CA ILE A 325 30.32 18.51 -2.09
C ILE A 325 29.07 18.74 -2.95
N ARG A 326 29.23 18.73 -4.27
CA ARG A 326 28.16 18.81 -5.27
C ARG A 326 27.86 17.42 -5.82
N PHE A 327 26.59 17.05 -5.87
CA PHE A 327 26.12 15.81 -6.48
C PHE A 327 25.88 16.03 -7.97
N THR A 328 26.67 15.36 -8.80
CA THR A 328 26.69 15.52 -10.27
C THR A 328 26.34 14.22 -10.96
N LEU A 329 26.01 14.28 -12.24
CA LEU A 329 25.82 13.10 -13.09
C LEU A 329 26.93 13.05 -14.14
N LEU A 330 27.64 11.92 -14.22
CA LEU A 330 28.71 11.67 -15.15
C LEU A 330 28.52 10.35 -15.91
N PRO A 331 28.94 10.26 -17.18
CA PRO A 331 29.04 8.97 -17.85
C PRO A 331 29.86 7.99 -17.02
N VAL A 332 29.51 6.72 -17.05
CA VAL A 332 30.24 5.70 -16.26
C VAL A 332 31.69 5.53 -16.70
N GLU A 333 32.02 5.93 -17.93
CA GLU A 333 33.35 5.90 -18.51
C GLU A 333 34.24 7.10 -18.06
N ASP A 334 33.64 8.14 -17.47
CA ASP A 334 34.38 9.30 -16.93
C ASP A 334 35.29 8.84 -15.78
N GLU A 335 36.56 9.25 -15.81
CA GLU A 335 37.53 8.82 -14.80
C GLU A 335 37.15 9.23 -13.37
N ARG A 336 36.40 10.33 -13.20
CA ARG A 336 35.89 10.77 -11.90
C ARG A 336 34.79 9.83 -11.40
N ALA A 337 33.94 9.33 -12.31
CA ALA A 337 32.90 8.34 -11.99
C ALA A 337 33.52 6.99 -11.60
N LYS A 338 34.51 6.51 -12.36
CA LYS A 338 35.27 5.29 -12.03
C LYS A 338 35.99 5.43 -10.70
N ASN A 339 36.68 6.56 -10.48
CA ASN A 339 37.37 6.84 -9.23
C ASN A 339 36.42 6.82 -8.02
N PHE A 340 35.22 7.37 -8.16
CA PHE A 340 34.20 7.33 -7.11
C PHE A 340 33.71 5.89 -6.87
N ILE A 341 33.22 5.20 -7.92
CA ILE A 341 32.63 3.85 -7.81
C ILE A 341 33.64 2.87 -7.18
N THR A 342 34.88 2.87 -7.63
CA THR A 342 35.92 1.94 -7.15
C THR A 342 36.34 2.19 -5.70
N GLN A 343 36.06 3.36 -5.14
CA GLN A 343 36.25 3.64 -3.72
C GLN A 343 34.95 3.44 -2.91
N PHE A 344 33.82 3.91 -3.43
CA PHE A 344 32.56 3.88 -2.70
C PHE A 344 32.02 2.45 -2.50
N LEU A 345 31.94 1.65 -3.57
CA LEU A 345 31.34 0.33 -3.48
C LEU A 345 32.07 -0.62 -2.52
N PRO A 346 33.45 -0.72 -2.56
CA PRO A 346 34.15 -1.55 -1.57
C PRO A 346 34.03 -1.04 -0.13
N ALA A 347 34.05 0.28 0.07
CA ALA A 347 33.88 0.86 1.41
C ALA A 347 32.46 0.59 1.95
N PHE A 348 31.44 0.74 1.10
CA PHE A 348 30.07 0.46 1.47
C PHE A 348 29.82 -1.03 1.73
N LYS A 349 30.45 -1.93 0.92
CA LYS A 349 30.42 -3.36 1.19
C LYS A 349 30.96 -3.70 2.56
N GLN A 350 32.15 -3.20 2.87
CA GLN A 350 32.78 -3.41 4.18
C GLN A 350 31.88 -2.92 5.31
N HIS A 351 31.23 -1.78 5.13
CA HIS A 351 30.27 -1.24 6.10
C HIS A 351 29.06 -2.16 6.27
N LEU A 352 28.45 -2.62 5.19
CA LEU A 352 27.32 -3.57 5.24
C LEU A 352 27.71 -4.88 5.94
N GLU A 353 28.93 -5.39 5.71
CA GLU A 353 29.47 -6.56 6.42
C GLU A 353 29.60 -6.31 7.92
N GLN A 354 30.18 -5.17 8.32
CA GLN A 354 30.32 -4.77 9.73
C GLN A 354 28.97 -4.64 10.44
N ARG A 355 27.93 -4.20 9.71
CA ARG A 355 26.56 -4.10 10.24
C ARG A 355 25.78 -5.42 10.19
N GLY A 356 26.30 -6.47 9.53
CA GLY A 356 25.57 -7.72 9.30
C GLY A 356 24.40 -7.56 8.34
N TRP A 357 24.47 -6.62 7.41
CA TRP A 357 23.38 -6.30 6.48
C TRP A 357 23.64 -6.75 5.04
N LEU A 358 24.84 -7.21 4.71
CA LEU A 358 25.22 -7.54 3.33
C LEU A 358 24.27 -8.55 2.67
N ASP A 359 23.91 -9.62 3.37
CA ASP A 359 23.02 -10.67 2.86
C ASP A 359 21.56 -10.20 2.68
N ARG A 360 21.20 -9.07 3.29
CA ARG A 360 19.87 -8.45 3.19
C ARG A 360 19.82 -7.31 2.19
N TYR A 361 20.99 -6.86 1.72
CA TYR A 361 21.08 -5.71 0.82
C TYR A 361 20.94 -6.14 -0.64
N MET A 362 20.22 -5.33 -1.42
CA MET A 362 20.08 -5.43 -2.86
C MET A 362 20.15 -4.01 -3.46
N GLN A 363 20.62 -3.88 -4.70
CA GLN A 363 20.92 -2.59 -5.29
C GLN A 363 20.16 -2.32 -6.57
N HIS A 364 19.48 -1.18 -6.65
CA HIS A 364 18.97 -0.60 -7.89
C HIS A 364 20.10 0.12 -8.65
N ILE A 365 20.13 -0.05 -9.96
CA ILE A 365 21.01 0.73 -10.82
C ILE A 365 20.30 1.98 -11.30
N ALA A 366 19.17 1.81 -12.02
CA ALA A 366 18.43 2.91 -12.60
C ALA A 366 16.99 2.49 -12.93
N ASP A 367 16.07 3.45 -12.95
CA ASP A 367 14.66 3.22 -13.17
C ASP A 367 14.33 2.80 -14.62
N GLU A 368 13.60 1.71 -14.80
CA GLU A 368 13.01 1.21 -16.05
C GLU A 368 13.95 1.29 -17.28
N PRO A 369 15.12 0.61 -17.28
CA PRO A 369 16.02 0.62 -18.44
C PRO A 369 15.34 0.07 -19.70
N THR A 370 15.73 0.63 -20.86
CA THR A 370 15.25 0.24 -22.19
C THR A 370 16.35 -0.41 -23.00
N ALA A 371 16.02 -1.04 -24.14
CA ALA A 371 17.02 -1.60 -25.04
C ALA A 371 18.07 -0.57 -25.49
N LYS A 372 17.68 0.71 -25.62
CA LYS A 372 18.59 1.76 -26.13
C LYS A 372 19.63 2.20 -25.11
N ASN A 373 19.30 2.17 -23.81
CA ASN A 373 20.24 2.54 -22.74
C ASN A 373 20.78 1.33 -21.95
N ALA A 374 20.49 0.11 -22.43
CA ALA A 374 20.93 -1.13 -21.81
C ALA A 374 22.46 -1.21 -21.66
N SER A 375 23.24 -0.73 -22.64
CA SER A 375 24.71 -0.77 -22.58
C SER A 375 25.28 -0.04 -21.35
N SER A 376 24.84 1.19 -21.09
CA SER A 376 25.27 1.94 -19.89
C SER A 376 24.82 1.27 -18.60
N TYR A 377 23.60 0.70 -18.57
CA TYR A 377 23.08 -0.06 -17.44
C TYR A 377 23.96 -1.29 -17.14
N VAL A 378 24.25 -2.11 -18.16
CA VAL A 378 25.07 -3.33 -18.03
C VAL A 378 26.47 -2.98 -17.51
N THR A 379 27.07 -1.89 -18.01
CA THR A 379 28.39 -1.45 -17.53
C THR A 379 28.37 -1.14 -16.03
N ILE A 380 27.32 -0.44 -15.55
CA ILE A 380 27.20 -0.14 -14.11
C ILE A 380 26.92 -1.42 -13.30
N SER A 381 26.08 -2.34 -13.83
CA SER A 381 25.83 -3.64 -13.21
C SER A 381 27.11 -4.45 -13.01
N ASN A 382 28.01 -4.43 -13.99
CA ASN A 382 29.30 -5.13 -13.90
C ASN A 382 30.13 -4.59 -12.73
N TYR A 383 30.14 -3.28 -12.49
CA TYR A 383 30.81 -2.71 -11.31
C TYR A 383 30.19 -3.18 -10.00
N ILE A 384 28.85 -3.32 -9.95
CA ILE A 384 28.18 -3.84 -8.75
C ILE A 384 28.61 -5.29 -8.51
N HIS A 385 28.55 -6.16 -9.51
CA HIS A 385 28.96 -7.55 -9.37
C HIS A 385 30.44 -7.71 -9.02
N GLU A 386 31.29 -6.81 -9.50
CA GLU A 386 32.73 -6.81 -9.20
C GLU A 386 33.02 -6.34 -7.77
N PHE A 387 32.45 -5.19 -7.35
CA PHE A 387 32.83 -4.53 -6.09
C PHE A 387 31.89 -4.82 -4.93
N LEU A 388 30.68 -5.31 -5.21
CA LEU A 388 29.71 -5.80 -4.22
C LEU A 388 29.35 -7.29 -4.47
N PRO A 389 30.32 -8.20 -4.52
CA PRO A 389 30.02 -9.60 -4.80
C PRO A 389 29.03 -10.17 -3.77
N GLY A 390 28.01 -10.88 -4.26
CA GLY A 390 26.91 -11.42 -3.46
C GLY A 390 25.71 -10.50 -3.30
N VAL A 391 25.83 -9.21 -3.58
CA VAL A 391 24.70 -8.29 -3.63
C VAL A 391 23.91 -8.50 -4.92
N LYS A 392 22.60 -8.66 -4.80
CA LYS A 392 21.70 -8.83 -5.96
C LYS A 392 21.36 -7.47 -6.55
N VAL A 393 21.43 -7.39 -7.88
CA VAL A 393 20.90 -6.26 -8.64
C VAL A 393 19.40 -6.48 -8.86
N LEU A 394 18.57 -5.49 -8.47
CA LEU A 394 17.15 -5.52 -8.77
C LEU A 394 16.74 -4.25 -9.52
N ASP A 395 15.83 -4.36 -10.51
CA ASP A 395 15.23 -3.17 -11.10
C ASP A 395 13.86 -3.44 -11.71
N ALA A 396 13.04 -2.35 -11.70
CA ALA A 396 11.79 -2.29 -12.43
C ALA A 396 12.08 -2.28 -13.93
N VAL A 397 11.36 -3.11 -14.70
CA VAL A 397 11.60 -3.24 -16.15
C VAL A 397 10.28 -3.17 -16.94
N LEU A 398 10.30 -2.42 -18.03
CA LEU A 398 9.18 -2.36 -18.98
C LEU A 398 9.28 -3.48 -20.02
N THR A 399 10.47 -3.73 -20.53
CA THR A 399 10.83 -4.88 -21.39
C THR A 399 12.33 -4.85 -21.55
N SER A 400 13.05 -5.99 -21.60
CA SER A 400 14.46 -5.88 -21.97
C SER A 400 15.21 -7.16 -21.82
N LYS A 401 15.10 -8.00 -22.81
CA LYS A 401 15.95 -9.20 -22.93
C LYS A 401 17.43 -8.86 -22.98
N GLU A 402 17.75 -7.64 -23.42
CA GLU A 402 19.10 -7.05 -23.48
C GLU A 402 19.76 -6.90 -22.10
N LEU A 403 18.98 -6.94 -21.02
CA LEU A 403 19.47 -6.88 -19.65
C LEU A 403 19.74 -8.26 -19.04
N ALA A 404 19.60 -9.34 -19.83
CA ALA A 404 19.92 -10.69 -19.36
C ALA A 404 21.38 -10.74 -18.87
N GLY A 405 21.60 -11.27 -17.66
CA GLY A 405 22.90 -11.29 -16.99
C GLY A 405 23.18 -10.08 -16.10
N ALA A 406 22.53 -8.94 -16.31
CA ALA A 406 22.73 -7.74 -15.53
C ALA A 406 21.79 -7.57 -14.34
N ILE A 407 20.68 -8.31 -14.28
CA ILE A 407 19.67 -8.24 -13.23
C ILE A 407 19.52 -9.61 -12.57
N ASP A 408 19.42 -9.63 -11.24
CA ASP A 408 19.21 -10.84 -10.43
C ASP A 408 17.77 -10.95 -9.92
N ILE A 409 17.14 -9.82 -9.60
CA ILE A 409 15.74 -9.72 -9.19
C ILE A 409 15.00 -8.86 -10.22
N TRP A 410 14.25 -9.51 -11.06
CA TRP A 410 13.50 -8.87 -12.13
C TRP A 410 12.14 -8.41 -11.65
N VAL A 411 11.83 -7.13 -11.87
CA VAL A 411 10.56 -6.55 -11.44
C VAL A 411 9.81 -5.99 -12.68
N PRO A 412 9.23 -6.84 -13.55
CA PRO A 412 8.43 -6.37 -14.68
C PRO A 412 7.11 -5.73 -14.22
N VAL A 413 6.61 -4.74 -14.98
CA VAL A 413 5.22 -4.32 -14.83
C VAL A 413 4.26 -5.46 -15.15
N LEU A 414 3.14 -5.58 -14.43
CA LEU A 414 2.29 -6.77 -14.45
C LEU A 414 1.85 -7.22 -15.86
N ASN A 415 1.58 -6.30 -16.79
CA ASN A 415 1.23 -6.67 -18.16
C ASN A 415 2.43 -7.16 -18.99
N VAL A 416 3.64 -6.71 -18.67
CA VAL A 416 4.87 -7.24 -19.30
C VAL A 416 5.18 -8.63 -18.75
N LEU A 417 5.01 -8.86 -17.44
CA LEU A 417 5.08 -10.20 -16.88
C LEU A 417 4.09 -11.15 -17.57
N HIS A 418 2.87 -10.68 -17.86
CA HIS A 418 1.88 -11.46 -18.60
C HIS A 418 2.32 -11.78 -20.02
N ASN A 419 2.72 -10.75 -20.79
CA ASN A 419 3.03 -10.88 -22.21
C ASN A 419 4.28 -11.75 -22.46
N ASP A 420 5.29 -11.62 -21.60
CA ASP A 420 6.57 -12.33 -21.72
C ASP A 420 6.74 -13.43 -20.65
N TYR A 421 5.64 -14.03 -20.18
CA TYR A 421 5.64 -14.95 -19.05
C TYR A 421 6.63 -16.11 -19.22
N ALA A 422 6.75 -16.68 -20.43
CA ALA A 422 7.69 -17.75 -20.71
C ALA A 422 9.15 -17.32 -20.47
N PHE A 423 9.54 -16.11 -20.89
CA PHE A 423 10.87 -15.56 -20.65
C PHE A 423 11.18 -15.47 -19.15
N TYR A 424 10.23 -14.97 -18.35
CA TYR A 424 10.43 -14.86 -16.89
C TYR A 424 10.45 -16.25 -16.21
N GLN A 425 9.75 -17.24 -16.76
CA GLN A 425 9.86 -18.62 -16.27
C GLN A 425 11.24 -19.24 -16.58
N ASP A 426 11.85 -18.91 -17.71
CA ASP A 426 13.20 -19.38 -18.05
C ASP A 426 14.24 -18.71 -17.14
N LEU A 427 14.15 -17.41 -16.89
CA LEU A 427 14.98 -16.73 -15.89
C LEU A 427 14.89 -17.36 -14.49
N LYS A 428 13.72 -17.81 -14.08
CA LYS A 428 13.56 -18.53 -12.79
C LYS A 428 14.30 -19.87 -12.79
N LYS A 429 14.29 -20.61 -13.90
CA LYS A 429 15.07 -21.85 -14.02
C LYS A 429 16.57 -21.59 -13.94
N GLU A 430 17.03 -20.41 -14.36
CA GLU A 430 18.40 -19.93 -14.21
C GLU A 430 18.73 -19.43 -12.80
N GLY A 431 17.77 -19.47 -11.86
CA GLY A 431 17.94 -19.05 -10.48
C GLY A 431 17.69 -17.56 -10.23
N LYS A 432 17.15 -16.83 -11.21
CA LYS A 432 16.76 -15.44 -11.01
C LYS A 432 15.47 -15.33 -10.22
N GLU A 433 15.33 -14.27 -9.44
CA GLU A 433 14.14 -13.97 -8.65
C GLU A 433 13.19 -13.07 -9.45
N ILE A 434 11.89 -13.36 -9.44
CA ILE A 434 10.88 -12.58 -10.16
C ILE A 434 9.91 -11.96 -9.17
N TRP A 435 9.79 -10.65 -9.21
CA TRP A 435 8.74 -9.84 -8.60
C TRP A 435 7.82 -9.31 -9.70
N PHE A 436 6.91 -8.42 -9.36
CA PHE A 436 6.26 -7.54 -10.32
C PHE A 436 5.88 -6.22 -9.67
N TYR A 437 5.60 -5.21 -10.50
CA TYR A 437 5.10 -3.94 -10.03
C TYR A 437 3.84 -3.51 -10.78
N THR A 438 3.11 -2.58 -10.18
CA THR A 438 2.08 -1.77 -10.81
C THR A 438 2.35 -0.30 -10.55
N CYS A 439 1.88 0.56 -11.46
CA CYS A 439 2.03 2.02 -11.38
C CYS A 439 0.85 2.66 -12.14
N VAL A 440 1.09 3.73 -12.90
CA VAL A 440 0.14 4.30 -13.88
C VAL A 440 -0.39 3.25 -14.86
N GLY A 441 0.27 2.15 -14.98
CA GLY A 441 -0.06 0.92 -15.68
C GLY A 441 0.16 -0.33 -14.81
N PRO A 442 -0.36 -1.49 -15.23
CA PRO A 442 -1.28 -1.61 -16.35
C PRO A 442 -2.66 -1.04 -16.04
N ARG A 443 -3.38 -0.65 -17.08
CA ARG A 443 -4.78 -0.19 -17.03
C ARG A 443 -5.72 -1.27 -17.57
N GLY A 444 -7.00 -0.93 -17.75
CA GLY A 444 -8.01 -1.89 -18.19
C GLY A 444 -8.33 -2.90 -17.11
N ASN A 445 -8.37 -4.17 -17.45
CA ASN A 445 -8.80 -5.25 -16.54
C ASN A 445 -7.71 -5.79 -15.61
N TYR A 446 -6.49 -5.29 -15.68
CA TYR A 446 -5.44 -5.70 -14.75
C TYR A 446 -5.68 -5.18 -13.34
N ALA A 447 -5.37 -5.98 -12.35
CA ALA A 447 -5.38 -5.55 -10.96
C ALA A 447 -4.37 -4.40 -10.73
N ASN A 448 -4.80 -3.41 -9.96
CA ASN A 448 -4.00 -2.25 -9.57
C ASN A 448 -4.59 -1.63 -8.29
N ARG A 449 -4.00 -0.51 -7.82
CA ARG A 449 -4.41 0.18 -6.60
C ARG A 449 -5.23 1.45 -6.86
N PHE A 450 -5.82 1.63 -8.04
CA PHE A 450 -6.57 2.85 -8.34
C PHE A 450 -7.82 2.99 -7.46
N ILE A 451 -8.13 4.23 -7.08
CA ILE A 451 -9.28 4.54 -6.21
C ILE A 451 -10.61 4.10 -6.85
N GLU A 452 -10.71 4.09 -8.16
CA GLU A 452 -11.91 3.74 -8.90
C GLU A 452 -12.14 2.22 -9.05
N LEU A 453 -11.12 1.40 -8.72
CA LEU A 453 -11.23 -0.05 -8.76
C LEU A 453 -11.88 -0.62 -7.50
N PRO A 454 -12.56 -1.79 -7.58
CA PRO A 454 -12.98 -2.54 -6.41
C PRO A 454 -11.79 -2.93 -5.52
N LEU A 455 -11.99 -2.99 -4.20
CA LEU A 455 -10.92 -3.31 -3.25
C LEU A 455 -10.39 -4.75 -3.39
N ASN A 456 -11.20 -5.68 -3.90
CA ASN A 456 -10.74 -7.03 -4.19
C ASN A 456 -9.61 -7.02 -5.22
N GLN A 457 -9.59 -6.13 -6.22
CA GLN A 457 -8.48 -6.04 -7.18
C GLN A 457 -7.17 -5.61 -6.51
N THR A 458 -7.19 -4.68 -5.54
CA THR A 458 -6.00 -4.37 -4.74
C THR A 458 -5.55 -5.57 -3.92
N ARG A 459 -6.47 -6.31 -3.31
CA ARG A 459 -6.20 -7.54 -2.54
C ARG A 459 -5.65 -8.66 -3.43
N TYR A 460 -6.13 -8.78 -4.67
CA TYR A 460 -5.74 -9.82 -5.62
C TYR A 460 -4.31 -9.65 -6.18
N LEU A 461 -3.66 -8.51 -6.04
CA LEU A 461 -2.25 -8.35 -6.38
C LEU A 461 -1.39 -9.47 -5.73
N HIS A 462 -1.70 -9.86 -4.49
CA HIS A 462 -0.93 -10.87 -3.78
C HIS A 462 -1.42 -12.31 -4.01
N TRP A 463 -2.63 -12.48 -4.52
CA TRP A 463 -3.08 -13.74 -5.11
C TRP A 463 -2.40 -14.00 -6.46
N ILE A 464 -2.14 -12.94 -7.24
CA ILE A 464 -1.35 -12.98 -8.46
C ILE A 464 0.10 -13.35 -8.13
N ASN A 465 0.71 -12.75 -7.08
CA ASN A 465 2.02 -13.19 -6.59
C ASN A 465 2.04 -14.71 -6.36
N TYR A 466 1.03 -15.26 -5.67
CA TYR A 466 0.97 -16.68 -5.39
C TYR A 466 0.80 -17.52 -6.67
N LYS A 467 -0.20 -17.19 -7.49
CA LYS A 467 -0.54 -18.00 -8.68
C LYS A 467 0.61 -18.09 -9.68
N TYR A 468 1.34 -16.99 -9.88
CA TYR A 468 2.43 -16.90 -10.85
C TYR A 468 3.82 -17.01 -10.20
N ASP A 469 3.84 -17.35 -8.91
CA ASP A 469 5.05 -17.57 -8.13
C ASP A 469 6.05 -16.40 -8.25
N ALA A 470 5.54 -15.19 -8.13
CA ALA A 470 6.31 -13.97 -8.01
C ALA A 470 6.54 -13.65 -6.52
N THR A 471 7.81 -13.63 -6.10
CA THR A 471 8.19 -13.58 -4.68
C THR A 471 8.20 -12.20 -4.06
N GLY A 472 7.88 -11.16 -4.85
CA GLY A 472 7.79 -9.79 -4.36
C GLY A 472 6.86 -8.92 -5.17
N TYR A 473 6.54 -7.76 -4.58
CA TYR A 473 5.72 -6.72 -5.19
C TYR A 473 6.30 -5.34 -4.91
N LEU A 474 6.34 -4.51 -5.94
CA LEU A 474 6.81 -3.14 -5.85
C LEU A 474 5.72 -2.16 -6.32
N HIS A 475 5.64 -1.01 -5.66
CA HIS A 475 4.91 0.15 -6.17
C HIS A 475 5.62 1.44 -5.80
N TRP A 476 5.70 2.39 -6.74
CA TRP A 476 6.43 3.64 -6.55
C TRP A 476 5.74 4.64 -5.61
N GLY A 477 4.42 4.57 -5.46
CA GLY A 477 3.59 5.61 -4.84
C GLY A 477 3.08 5.25 -3.45
N LEU A 478 3.90 5.38 -2.38
CA LEU A 478 3.41 5.31 -1.00
C LEU A 478 2.77 6.65 -0.58
N ASN A 479 3.49 7.76 -0.73
CA ASN A 479 3.18 9.05 -0.12
C ASN A 479 3.67 10.25 -0.97
N TYR A 480 3.58 10.17 -2.28
CA TYR A 480 3.88 11.31 -3.17
C TYR A 480 2.73 12.31 -3.13
N TRP A 481 2.59 12.95 -1.98
CA TRP A 481 1.53 13.91 -1.70
C TRP A 481 1.74 15.24 -2.40
N VAL A 482 0.64 15.98 -2.50
CA VAL A 482 0.64 17.41 -2.78
C VAL A 482 0.09 18.15 -1.55
N GLU A 483 0.20 19.46 -1.57
CA GLU A 483 -0.45 20.30 -0.57
C GLU A 483 -1.95 19.98 -0.49
N ASP A 484 -2.45 19.88 0.74
CA ASP A 484 -3.84 19.51 1.04
C ASP A 484 -4.33 18.21 0.36
N GLN A 485 -3.52 17.14 0.49
CA GLN A 485 -3.77 15.84 -0.17
C GLN A 485 -5.18 15.28 0.06
N LEU A 486 -5.80 15.56 1.21
CA LEU A 486 -7.14 15.06 1.54
C LEU A 486 -8.25 15.72 0.70
N ASN A 487 -8.10 16.99 0.33
CA ASN A 487 -9.10 17.75 -0.43
C ASN A 487 -8.72 17.92 -1.90
N ALA A 488 -7.46 17.67 -2.25
CA ALA A 488 -7.00 17.77 -3.61
C ALA A 488 -7.65 16.72 -4.53
N ASP A 489 -7.71 17.00 -5.84
CA ASP A 489 -8.15 16.04 -6.84
C ASP A 489 -7.17 14.86 -6.87
N ALA A 490 -7.67 13.65 -6.65
CA ALA A 490 -6.86 12.45 -6.61
C ALA A 490 -6.35 12.02 -8.00
N SER A 491 -7.02 12.43 -9.08
CA SER A 491 -6.51 12.27 -10.46
C SER A 491 -5.52 13.39 -10.77
N ARG A 492 -4.28 13.02 -11.10
CA ARG A 492 -3.18 13.97 -11.32
C ARG A 492 -2.86 14.12 -12.80
N ASP A 493 -2.18 15.23 -13.09
CA ASP A 493 -1.61 15.48 -14.40
C ASP A 493 -2.62 15.26 -15.55
N ARG A 494 -3.82 15.86 -15.42
CA ARG A 494 -4.93 15.73 -16.37
C ARG A 494 -5.36 14.26 -16.63
N GLY A 495 -5.22 13.38 -15.60
CA GLY A 495 -5.55 11.95 -15.66
C GLY A 495 -4.45 11.09 -16.26
N ARG A 496 -3.24 11.60 -16.49
CA ARG A 496 -2.06 10.77 -16.78
C ARG A 496 -1.69 9.90 -15.59
N LEU A 497 -1.79 10.44 -14.37
CA LEU A 497 -1.73 9.67 -13.14
C LEU A 497 -3.16 9.32 -12.70
N PRO A 498 -3.57 8.05 -12.77
CA PRO A 498 -4.85 7.58 -12.26
C PRO A 498 -4.99 7.89 -10.78
N ALA A 499 -6.23 8.10 -10.32
CA ALA A 499 -6.49 8.44 -8.94
C ALA A 499 -5.96 7.36 -7.97
N GLY A 500 -5.12 7.79 -7.03
CA GLY A 500 -4.52 6.93 -6.01
C GLY A 500 -3.24 6.19 -6.44
N ASP A 501 -2.73 6.43 -7.65
CA ASP A 501 -1.45 5.89 -8.08
C ASP A 501 -0.28 6.48 -7.26
N ASN A 502 -0.30 7.79 -7.02
CA ASN A 502 0.75 8.52 -6.31
C ASN A 502 0.79 8.28 -4.80
N CYS A 503 -0.29 7.80 -4.19
CA CYS A 503 -0.30 7.54 -2.76
C CYS A 503 -1.35 6.51 -2.35
N ILE A 504 -1.08 5.80 -1.24
CA ILE A 504 -2.00 4.85 -0.62
C ILE A 504 -2.23 5.18 0.87
N ILE A 505 -1.46 6.13 1.41
CA ILE A 505 -1.59 6.69 2.75
C ILE A 505 -1.74 8.21 2.67
N TYR A 506 -2.24 8.82 3.74
CA TYR A 506 -2.56 10.24 3.78
C TYR A 506 -1.89 10.94 4.96
N PRO A 507 -1.52 12.25 4.83
CA PRO A 507 -0.89 12.98 5.91
C PRO A 507 -1.90 13.49 6.93
N GLY A 508 -1.53 13.43 8.20
CA GLY A 508 -2.14 14.14 9.32
C GLY A 508 -1.06 14.78 10.18
N TYR A 509 -1.42 15.66 11.10
CA TYR A 509 -0.42 16.32 11.96
C TYR A 509 0.28 15.29 12.85
N ARG A 510 1.58 15.08 12.63
CA ARG A 510 2.44 14.09 13.30
C ARG A 510 1.83 12.68 13.34
N LYS A 511 1.08 12.33 12.31
CA LYS A 511 0.47 10.99 12.15
C LYS A 511 0.18 10.71 10.67
N LEU A 512 -0.03 9.46 10.37
CA LEU A 512 -0.44 9.00 9.05
C LEU A 512 -1.84 8.39 9.12
N TYR A 513 -2.63 8.63 8.10
CA TYR A 513 -3.90 7.94 7.90
C TYR A 513 -3.71 6.82 6.90
N SER A 514 -4.16 5.63 7.27
CA SER A 514 -4.31 4.51 6.34
C SER A 514 -5.42 4.78 5.33
N SER A 515 -5.56 3.92 4.35
CA SER A 515 -6.69 3.91 3.43
C SER A 515 -7.32 2.52 3.35
N ILE A 516 -8.59 2.47 2.92
CA ILE A 516 -9.25 1.18 2.69
C ILE A 516 -8.52 0.32 1.64
N ARG A 517 -7.76 0.95 0.73
CA ARG A 517 -6.87 0.25 -0.22
C ARG A 517 -5.65 -0.35 0.48
N PHE A 518 -5.05 0.37 1.42
CA PHE A 518 -3.88 -0.13 2.14
C PHE A 518 -4.25 -1.27 3.08
N GLU A 519 -5.43 -1.19 3.72
CA GLU A 519 -6.01 -2.30 4.49
C GLU A 519 -6.25 -3.54 3.60
N ALA A 520 -6.85 -3.35 2.41
CA ALA A 520 -7.08 -4.45 1.48
C ALA A 520 -5.76 -5.07 0.95
N MET A 521 -4.72 -4.25 0.77
CA MET A 521 -3.39 -4.72 0.39
C MET A 521 -2.77 -5.58 1.49
N ARG A 522 -2.78 -5.12 2.76
CA ARG A 522 -2.33 -5.91 3.91
C ARG A 522 -3.03 -7.27 3.96
N ASP A 523 -4.36 -7.26 3.86
CA ASP A 523 -5.16 -8.48 3.89
C ASP A 523 -4.83 -9.43 2.72
N GLY A 524 -4.43 -8.90 1.55
CA GLY A 524 -3.95 -9.68 0.41
C GLY A 524 -2.60 -10.36 0.68
N ILE A 525 -1.70 -9.68 1.38
CA ILE A 525 -0.41 -10.26 1.81
C ILE A 525 -0.65 -11.39 2.83
N ASP A 526 -1.60 -11.22 3.73
CA ASP A 526 -2.00 -12.26 4.68
C ASP A 526 -2.64 -13.47 3.94
N ASP A 527 -3.44 -13.23 2.89
CA ASP A 527 -3.99 -14.30 2.03
C ASP A 527 -2.88 -15.08 1.30
N TYR A 528 -1.86 -14.40 0.77
CA TYR A 528 -0.69 -15.08 0.17
C TYR A 528 -0.06 -16.06 1.16
N GLN A 529 0.12 -15.64 2.40
CA GLN A 529 0.67 -16.50 3.44
C GLN A 529 -0.24 -17.70 3.76
N LEU A 530 -1.56 -17.49 3.83
CA LEU A 530 -2.52 -18.58 4.00
C LEU A 530 -2.44 -19.59 2.83
N LEU A 531 -2.33 -19.13 1.59
CA LEU A 531 -2.13 -19.99 0.42
C LEU A 531 -0.83 -20.78 0.49
N LYS A 532 0.27 -20.15 0.92
CA LYS A 532 1.55 -20.85 1.16
C LYS A 532 1.46 -21.89 2.30
N MET A 533 0.62 -21.66 3.30
CA MET A 533 0.35 -22.64 4.36
C MET A 533 -0.47 -23.82 3.82
N VAL A 534 -1.47 -23.59 2.97
CA VAL A 534 -2.22 -24.66 2.30
C VAL A 534 -1.29 -25.46 1.39
N GLU A 535 -0.43 -24.81 0.61
CA GLU A 535 0.52 -25.43 -0.31
C GLU A 535 1.43 -26.46 0.39
N ARG A 536 1.92 -26.13 1.61
CA ARG A 536 2.73 -27.05 2.42
C ARG A 536 1.98 -28.30 2.86
N LYS A 537 0.64 -28.23 2.99
CA LYS A 537 -0.21 -29.40 3.35
C LYS A 537 -0.74 -30.12 2.09
N ASP A 538 -1.15 -29.36 1.06
CA ASP A 538 -1.77 -29.85 -0.18
C ASP A 538 -1.59 -28.82 -1.30
N GLU A 539 -0.51 -28.95 -2.07
CA GLU A 539 -0.18 -28.06 -3.19
C GLU A 539 -1.29 -27.98 -4.24
N LYS A 540 -1.90 -29.14 -4.58
CA LYS A 540 -2.97 -29.19 -5.58
C LYS A 540 -4.20 -28.40 -5.13
N ARG A 541 -4.50 -28.44 -3.84
CA ARG A 541 -5.61 -27.69 -3.24
C ARG A 541 -5.32 -26.20 -3.23
N ALA A 542 -4.11 -25.78 -2.87
CA ALA A 542 -3.73 -24.38 -2.90
C ALA A 542 -3.85 -23.79 -4.31
N LYS A 543 -3.39 -24.52 -5.34
CA LYS A 543 -3.58 -24.14 -6.75
C LYS A 543 -5.05 -24.01 -7.12
N ARG A 544 -5.92 -24.98 -6.72
CA ARG A 544 -7.37 -24.88 -6.98
C ARG A 544 -7.99 -23.64 -6.33
N TYR A 545 -7.58 -23.27 -5.10
CA TYR A 545 -8.07 -22.06 -4.45
C TYR A 545 -7.62 -20.79 -5.18
N ALA A 546 -6.37 -20.75 -5.63
CA ALA A 546 -5.85 -19.62 -6.40
C ALA A 546 -6.57 -19.52 -7.77
N ASP A 547 -6.79 -20.64 -8.46
CA ASP A 547 -7.48 -20.70 -9.76
C ASP A 547 -8.97 -20.31 -9.67
N ALA A 548 -9.60 -20.54 -8.51
CA ALA A 548 -10.99 -20.13 -8.28
C ALA A 548 -11.16 -18.61 -8.17
N ILE A 549 -10.09 -17.87 -7.91
CA ILE A 549 -10.11 -16.40 -7.73
C ILE A 549 -9.41 -15.68 -8.88
N ILE A 550 -8.24 -16.16 -9.28
CA ILE A 550 -7.46 -15.58 -10.37
C ILE A 550 -7.59 -16.49 -11.58
N PHE A 551 -8.39 -16.10 -12.56
CA PHE A 551 -8.58 -16.88 -13.80
C PHE A 551 -7.39 -16.70 -14.74
N ASN A 552 -6.94 -15.45 -14.88
CA ASN A 552 -5.82 -15.03 -15.70
C ASN A 552 -5.16 -13.78 -15.10
N PHE A 553 -4.09 -13.27 -15.69
CA PHE A 553 -3.40 -12.03 -15.28
C PHE A 553 -4.29 -10.78 -15.26
N ASN A 554 -5.37 -10.78 -16.03
CA ASN A 554 -6.31 -9.66 -16.17
C ASN A 554 -7.78 -10.12 -16.12
N ASP A 555 -8.05 -11.27 -15.52
CA ASP A 555 -9.41 -11.78 -15.30
C ASP A 555 -9.53 -12.45 -13.93
N TYR A 556 -10.49 -12.03 -13.15
CA TYR A 556 -10.63 -12.35 -11.72
C TYR A 556 -12.07 -12.57 -11.32
N GLU A 557 -12.28 -13.31 -10.21
CA GLU A 557 -13.58 -13.40 -9.55
C GLU A 557 -14.01 -12.02 -9.02
N ALA A 558 -15.08 -11.46 -9.57
CA ALA A 558 -15.57 -10.13 -9.20
C ALA A 558 -16.43 -10.16 -7.91
N SER A 559 -17.04 -11.31 -7.59
CA SER A 559 -17.96 -11.44 -6.46
C SER A 559 -17.20 -11.51 -5.13
N VAL A 560 -17.45 -10.53 -4.27
CA VAL A 560 -16.95 -10.54 -2.88
C VAL A 560 -17.44 -11.76 -2.12
N THR A 561 -18.68 -12.20 -2.35
CA THR A 561 -19.27 -13.39 -1.69
C THR A 561 -18.53 -14.67 -2.10
N SER A 562 -18.25 -14.85 -3.39
CA SER A 562 -17.46 -15.99 -3.90
C SER A 562 -16.05 -15.99 -3.30
N PHE A 563 -15.37 -14.84 -3.31
CA PHE A 563 -14.07 -14.66 -2.68
C PHE A 563 -14.08 -15.05 -1.18
N ARG A 564 -15.06 -14.55 -0.42
CA ARG A 564 -15.20 -14.87 1.02
C ARG A 564 -15.47 -16.36 1.26
N SER A 565 -16.20 -17.01 0.34
CA SER A 565 -16.43 -18.47 0.39
C SER A 565 -15.13 -19.25 0.22
N VAL A 566 -14.31 -18.91 -0.77
CA VAL A 566 -13.00 -19.56 -0.99
C VAL A 566 -12.08 -19.32 0.22
N ARG A 567 -12.02 -18.09 0.74
CA ARG A 567 -11.21 -17.77 1.91
C ARG A 567 -11.65 -18.54 3.16
N LYS A 568 -12.97 -18.71 3.35
CA LYS A 568 -13.50 -19.55 4.43
C LYS A 568 -13.04 -20.99 4.27
N GLN A 569 -13.09 -21.56 3.06
CA GLN A 569 -12.60 -22.94 2.81
C GLN A 569 -11.10 -23.09 3.13
N ILE A 570 -10.28 -22.06 2.84
CA ILE A 570 -8.86 -22.04 3.22
C ILE A 570 -8.70 -22.13 4.73
N LEU A 571 -9.41 -21.27 5.47
CA LEU A 571 -9.34 -21.25 6.94
C LEU A 571 -9.87 -22.55 7.56
N ASP A 572 -10.97 -23.09 7.05
CA ASP A 572 -11.53 -24.37 7.49
C ASP A 572 -10.53 -25.52 7.27
N PHE A 573 -9.89 -25.57 6.10
CA PHE A 573 -8.89 -26.59 5.78
C PHE A 573 -7.66 -26.50 6.68
N LEU A 574 -7.14 -25.30 6.88
CA LEU A 574 -5.97 -25.07 7.73
C LEU A 574 -6.24 -25.33 9.21
N SER A 575 -7.50 -25.28 9.63
CA SER A 575 -7.94 -25.56 11.00
C SER A 575 -8.08 -27.05 11.32
N GLN A 576 -8.02 -27.90 10.30
CA GLN A 576 -8.02 -29.34 10.49
C GLN A 576 -6.64 -29.80 11.00
N PRO A 577 -6.59 -30.79 11.92
CA PRO A 577 -5.35 -31.31 12.45
C PRO A 577 -4.40 -31.86 11.39
#